data_1110fc6d70d0982e915a5fadbffd4a61
#
_entry.id   1110fc6d70d0982e915a5fadbffd4a61
#
_cell.length_a   1.000
_cell.length_b   1.000
_cell.length_c   1.000
_cell.angle_alpha   90.00
_cell.angle_beta   90.00
_cell.angle_gamma   90.00
#
_symmetry.space_group_name_H-M   'P 1'
#
loop_
_entity.id
_entity.type
_entity.pdbx_description
1 polymer ?
#
loop_
_entity_poly.entity_id
_entity_poly.type
_entity_poly.pdbx_seq_one_letter_code
_entity_poly.pdbx_strand_id
1 'polypeptide(L)'
;MHMPPDPDLNSILTLPPGDQAGALWQLLDPPQWPIRFQDLPQGSALVGGAVRDGLLGRLAARPDLDLVVPVEAIGLAQTLARSHGARVVVLDRDRSIARLVLRGWTVDLARQEGATLAADLQRRDYSINAIALTLPQGRAGAVLVDPCQGLQDLAAGRLRAISEANLLDDPLRLLRGMRLVGDLALSIDRQSGGWIRDHRARLTQVAPERVLAELERMAASCSGHQGLALALNYGLLEPWLAGDAPPQSADLLLEALTPAQAQARGLSPDELLTALPVARLALLFDTASLVRLQASRRLQKRVGNLHHWLKRLQGPEIRGALERLAEDERLNLQIDLETDIPALLLHLERRQAETALERWRDPDDPLFHPAAPTDGHTLQKQLQVPAGPLLGQLLHYLKQERAMGRLPAQNHDQELIRTKAAGWLQARAREGGVINYLL
;
A
#
# COMPACT_ATOMS: atom_id res chain seq x y z
N MET A 1 8.64 -3.17 -10.70
CA MET A 1 8.23 -4.32 -9.88
C MET A 1 9.33 -5.37 -9.99
N HIS A 2 10.20 -5.51 -8.98
CA HIS A 2 11.26 -6.51 -9.00
C HIS A 2 10.62 -7.86 -8.60
N MET A 3 10.64 -8.83 -9.51
CA MET A 3 10.45 -10.22 -9.12
C MET A 3 11.52 -10.56 -8.07
N PRO A 4 11.19 -11.30 -7.00
CA PRO A 4 12.23 -11.77 -6.10
C PRO A 4 13.25 -12.56 -6.91
N PRO A 5 14.55 -12.25 -6.82
CA PRO A 5 15.57 -13.11 -7.39
C PRO A 5 15.45 -14.50 -6.74
N ASP A 6 15.72 -15.53 -7.54
CA ASP A 6 15.83 -16.91 -7.06
C ASP A 6 16.76 -16.92 -5.84
N PRO A 7 16.31 -17.31 -4.64
CA PRO A 7 17.06 -17.13 -3.42
C PRO A 7 18.39 -17.93 -3.38
N ASP A 8 18.63 -18.83 -4.32
CA ASP A 8 19.73 -19.79 -4.21
C ASP A 8 21.02 -19.40 -4.94
N LEU A 9 21.05 -18.36 -5.79
CA LEU A 9 22.24 -18.11 -6.62
C LEU A 9 23.09 -16.88 -6.24
N ASN A 10 22.61 -15.96 -5.41
CA ASN A 10 23.32 -14.71 -5.08
C ASN A 10 23.34 -14.33 -3.59
N SER A 11 22.96 -15.24 -2.70
CA SER A 11 22.93 -14.93 -1.26
C SER A 11 24.35 -14.90 -0.68
N ILE A 12 24.74 -13.75 -0.11
CA ILE A 12 26.01 -13.62 0.65
C ILE A 12 26.05 -14.58 1.83
N LEU A 13 24.89 -15.03 2.34
CA LEU A 13 24.80 -16.00 3.43
C LEU A 13 25.43 -17.38 3.09
N THR A 14 25.57 -17.70 1.81
CA THR A 14 26.21 -18.95 1.36
C THR A 14 27.74 -18.88 1.39
N LEU A 15 28.32 -17.67 1.52
CA LEU A 15 29.76 -17.46 1.61
C LEU A 15 30.30 -17.86 3.01
N PRO A 16 31.61 -18.21 3.12
CA PRO A 16 32.23 -18.38 4.41
C PRO A 16 32.02 -17.15 5.30
N PRO A 17 31.80 -17.29 6.63
CA PRO A 17 31.51 -16.18 7.52
C PRO A 17 32.54 -15.04 7.47
N GLY A 18 33.83 -15.35 7.22
CA GLY A 18 34.90 -14.36 7.09
C GLY A 18 34.78 -13.46 5.86
N ASP A 19 34.12 -13.93 4.81
CA ASP A 19 34.01 -13.24 3.52
C ASP A 19 32.71 -12.42 3.39
N GLN A 20 31.71 -12.73 4.21
CA GLN A 20 30.38 -12.13 4.13
C GLN A 20 30.39 -10.59 4.30
N ALA A 21 31.15 -10.08 5.26
CA ALA A 21 31.24 -8.64 5.52
C ALA A 21 31.86 -7.88 4.35
N GLY A 22 32.93 -8.42 3.75
CA GLY A 22 33.60 -7.84 2.60
C GLY A 22 32.71 -7.85 1.34
N ALA A 23 32.04 -8.97 1.08
CA ALA A 23 31.11 -9.11 -0.03
C ALA A 23 29.91 -8.16 0.10
N LEU A 24 29.34 -8.06 1.31
CA LEU A 24 28.26 -7.11 1.59
C LEU A 24 28.68 -5.66 1.39
N TRP A 25 29.87 -5.30 1.88
CA TRP A 25 30.44 -3.97 1.69
C TRP A 25 30.60 -3.61 0.20
N GLN A 26 31.07 -4.55 -0.60
CA GLN A 26 31.18 -4.36 -2.05
C GLN A 26 29.80 -4.22 -2.72
N LEU A 27 28.82 -5.05 -2.33
CA LEU A 27 27.48 -5.02 -2.88
C LEU A 27 26.76 -3.70 -2.57
N LEU A 28 26.97 -3.13 -1.37
CA LEU A 28 26.40 -1.86 -0.94
C LEU A 28 26.95 -0.66 -1.70
N ASP A 29 28.08 -0.81 -2.40
CA ASP A 29 28.75 0.20 -3.24
C ASP A 29 28.82 1.59 -2.56
N PRO A 30 29.49 1.76 -1.41
CA PRO A 30 29.50 3.01 -0.66
C PRO A 30 29.97 4.25 -1.42
N PRO A 31 30.79 4.15 -2.49
CA PRO A 31 31.08 5.28 -3.37
C PRO A 31 29.83 5.90 -4.03
N GLN A 32 28.78 5.13 -4.23
CA GLN A 32 27.51 5.62 -4.78
C GLN A 32 26.56 6.21 -3.73
N TRP A 33 26.88 6.10 -2.45
CA TRP A 33 26.03 6.64 -1.40
C TRP A 33 25.89 8.16 -1.53
N PRO A 34 24.76 8.73 -1.12
CA PRO A 34 24.50 10.15 -1.25
C PRO A 34 25.36 11.02 -0.32
N ILE A 35 25.94 10.41 0.72
CA ILE A 35 26.89 10.98 1.67
C ILE A 35 28.17 10.15 1.67
N ARG A 36 29.30 10.76 1.94
CA ARG A 36 30.56 10.01 2.07
C ARG A 36 30.58 9.33 3.42
N PHE A 37 30.82 8.02 3.45
CA PHE A 37 30.88 7.27 4.71
C PHE A 37 32.06 7.75 5.60
N GLN A 38 33.09 8.34 5.02
CA GLN A 38 34.21 8.96 5.75
C GLN A 38 33.79 10.20 6.57
N ASP A 39 32.67 10.82 6.24
CA ASP A 39 32.12 11.95 6.99
C ASP A 39 31.36 11.50 8.25
N LEU A 40 31.18 10.18 8.42
CA LEU A 40 30.53 9.60 9.58
C LEU A 40 31.54 9.38 10.73
N PRO A 41 31.11 9.56 11.98
CA PRO A 41 31.96 9.32 13.15
C PRO A 41 32.49 7.89 13.22
N GLN A 42 33.68 7.75 13.82
CA GLN A 42 34.23 6.43 14.16
C GLN A 42 33.23 5.65 15.03
N GLY A 43 33.04 4.35 14.74
CA GLY A 43 32.08 3.49 15.41
C GLY A 43 30.67 3.52 14.81
N SER A 44 30.44 4.28 13.71
CA SER A 44 29.19 4.21 12.98
C SER A 44 29.03 2.85 12.29
N ALA A 45 27.77 2.40 12.18
CA ALA A 45 27.43 1.12 11.55
C ALA A 45 26.14 1.23 10.74
N LEU A 46 26.08 0.54 9.59
CA LEU A 46 24.84 0.30 8.85
C LEU A 46 24.08 -0.85 9.49
N VAL A 47 22.76 -0.74 9.60
CA VAL A 47 21.91 -1.72 10.30
C VAL A 47 20.59 -1.97 9.53
N GLY A 48 19.80 -2.90 9.99
CA GLY A 48 18.41 -3.06 9.55
C GLY A 48 18.24 -3.61 8.15
N GLY A 49 17.32 -3.01 7.41
CA GLY A 49 16.84 -3.51 6.10
C GLY A 49 17.93 -3.68 5.06
N ALA A 50 18.79 -2.68 4.89
CA ALA A 50 19.86 -2.72 3.87
C ALA A 50 20.89 -3.84 4.12
N VAL A 51 21.24 -4.09 5.38
CA VAL A 51 22.14 -5.20 5.76
C VAL A 51 21.48 -6.54 5.47
N ARG A 52 20.25 -6.72 5.95
CA ARG A 52 19.47 -7.94 5.74
C ARG A 52 19.26 -8.25 4.25
N ASP A 53 18.78 -7.26 3.49
CA ASP A 53 18.42 -7.46 2.09
C ASP A 53 19.67 -7.64 1.22
N GLY A 54 20.79 -7.00 1.59
CA GLY A 54 22.10 -7.25 0.96
C GLY A 54 22.60 -8.67 1.22
N LEU A 55 22.48 -9.19 2.46
CA LEU A 55 22.83 -10.58 2.79
C LEU A 55 22.00 -11.60 1.99
N LEU A 56 20.73 -11.29 1.74
CA LEU A 56 19.81 -12.12 0.95
C LEU A 56 19.96 -11.94 -0.58
N GLY A 57 20.87 -11.07 -1.06
CA GLY A 57 21.00 -10.76 -2.49
C GLY A 57 19.81 -10.00 -3.08
N ARG A 58 19.02 -9.31 -2.26
CA ARG A 58 17.77 -8.61 -2.62
C ARG A 58 17.88 -7.09 -2.50
N LEU A 59 19.09 -6.57 -2.48
CA LEU A 59 19.32 -5.13 -2.29
C LEU A 59 18.69 -4.31 -3.42
N ALA A 60 17.92 -3.30 -3.07
CA ALA A 60 17.40 -2.33 -4.02
C ALA A 60 18.55 -1.48 -4.62
N ALA A 61 18.37 -0.96 -5.82
CA ALA A 61 19.38 -0.07 -6.46
C ALA A 61 19.68 1.19 -5.62
N ARG A 62 18.73 1.63 -4.82
CA ARG A 62 18.88 2.71 -3.83
C ARG A 62 18.23 2.28 -2.54
N PRO A 63 18.95 1.52 -1.68
CA PRO A 63 18.39 1.08 -0.41
C PRO A 63 18.25 2.26 0.56
N ASP A 64 17.30 2.16 1.47
CA ASP A 64 17.26 3.03 2.64
C ASP A 64 18.48 2.71 3.52
N LEU A 65 19.28 3.71 3.87
CA LEU A 65 20.47 3.52 4.69
C LEU A 65 20.15 3.88 6.14
N ASP A 66 20.00 2.87 6.99
CA ASP A 66 19.81 3.03 8.43
C ASP A 66 21.17 3.00 9.12
N LEU A 67 21.62 4.13 9.64
CA LEU A 67 22.93 4.27 10.28
C LEU A 67 22.79 4.51 11.79
N VAL A 68 23.43 3.68 12.57
CA VAL A 68 23.64 3.93 14.01
C VAL A 68 24.97 4.66 14.20
N VAL A 69 24.92 5.77 14.93
CA VAL A 69 26.08 6.64 15.15
C VAL A 69 26.33 6.84 16.65
N PRO A 70 27.60 6.90 17.12
CA PRO A 70 27.92 7.01 18.54
C PRO A 70 27.76 8.43 19.11
N VAL A 71 27.28 9.37 18.30
CA VAL A 71 27.11 10.78 18.66
C VAL A 71 25.64 11.20 18.52
N GLU A 72 25.31 12.41 18.94
CA GLU A 72 24.00 13.00 18.73
C GLU A 72 23.68 13.11 17.23
N ALA A 73 22.63 12.38 16.78
CA ALA A 73 22.39 12.16 15.36
C ALA A 73 21.75 13.37 14.65
N ILE A 74 20.95 14.19 15.36
CA ILE A 74 20.27 15.35 14.74
C ILE A 74 21.29 16.41 14.33
N GLY A 75 22.25 16.75 15.18
CA GLY A 75 23.32 17.70 14.87
C GLY A 75 24.25 17.19 13.78
N LEU A 76 24.57 15.89 13.81
CA LEU A 76 25.32 15.23 12.73
C LEU A 76 24.55 15.33 11.40
N ALA A 77 23.26 15.03 11.38
CA ALA A 77 22.40 15.13 10.21
C ALA A 77 22.39 16.56 9.65
N GLN A 78 22.29 17.57 10.50
CA GLN A 78 22.33 18.99 10.07
C GLN A 78 23.69 19.35 9.45
N THR A 79 24.78 18.82 9.99
CA THR A 79 26.12 19.05 9.44
C THR A 79 26.29 18.38 8.08
N LEU A 80 25.91 17.10 7.97
CA LEU A 80 25.94 16.37 6.69
C LEU A 80 25.03 17.02 5.64
N ALA A 81 23.85 17.51 6.06
CA ALA A 81 22.94 18.19 5.15
C ALA A 81 23.54 19.43 4.53
N ARG A 82 24.26 20.25 5.31
CA ARG A 82 24.96 21.43 4.81
C ARG A 82 26.08 21.06 3.82
N SER A 83 26.82 19.99 4.11
CA SER A 83 27.94 19.55 3.26
C SER A 83 27.50 18.89 1.94
N HIS A 84 26.37 18.18 1.95
CA HIS A 84 25.91 17.37 0.82
C HIS A 84 24.67 17.94 0.11
N GLY A 85 24.08 19.05 0.61
CA GLY A 85 22.88 19.66 0.04
C GLY A 85 21.61 18.81 0.28
N ALA A 86 21.52 18.16 1.45
CA ALA A 86 20.38 17.33 1.81
C ALA A 86 19.30 18.12 2.57
N ARG A 87 18.07 17.60 2.55
CA ARG A 87 16.98 18.02 3.45
C ARG A 87 17.00 17.17 4.69
N VAL A 88 16.91 17.80 5.88
CA VAL A 88 16.79 17.11 7.18
C VAL A 88 15.34 17.07 7.61
N VAL A 89 14.90 15.89 8.11
CA VAL A 89 13.64 15.69 8.79
C VAL A 89 13.95 15.07 10.15
N VAL A 90 13.58 15.72 11.25
CA VAL A 90 13.71 15.13 12.59
C VAL A 90 12.55 14.15 12.79
N LEU A 91 12.87 12.88 12.99
CA LEU A 91 11.89 11.81 13.20
C LEU A 91 11.56 11.64 14.68
N ASP A 92 12.58 11.69 15.55
CA ASP A 92 12.42 11.55 17.01
C ASP A 92 13.49 12.39 17.71
N ARG A 93 13.06 13.38 18.51
CA ARG A 93 13.98 14.25 19.25
C ARG A 93 14.59 13.57 20.45
N ASP A 94 13.81 12.79 21.18
CA ASP A 94 14.22 12.19 22.44
C ASP A 94 15.25 11.07 22.20
N ARG A 95 15.03 10.28 21.15
CA ARG A 95 15.94 9.22 20.70
C ARG A 95 17.06 9.74 19.78
N SER A 96 17.04 11.04 19.43
CA SER A 96 17.95 11.62 18.46
C SER A 96 17.97 10.83 17.14
N ILE A 97 16.85 10.84 16.41
CA ILE A 97 16.70 10.20 15.10
C ILE A 97 16.37 11.26 14.06
N ALA A 98 17.16 11.31 13.00
CA ALA A 98 16.95 12.24 11.88
C ALA A 98 17.12 11.54 10.54
N ARG A 99 16.35 11.98 9.55
CA ARG A 99 16.36 11.52 8.17
C ARG A 99 16.97 12.57 7.26
N LEU A 100 17.89 12.16 6.42
CA LEU A 100 18.38 12.92 5.29
C LEU A 100 17.69 12.44 4.01
N VAL A 101 17.18 13.40 3.23
CA VAL A 101 16.60 13.12 1.91
C VAL A 101 17.39 13.91 0.88
N LEU A 102 18.02 13.20 -0.06
CA LEU A 102 18.80 13.84 -1.14
C LEU A 102 18.91 12.92 -2.36
N ARG A 103 18.75 13.51 -3.53
CA ARG A 103 18.94 12.83 -4.84
C ARG A 103 18.17 11.48 -4.97
N GLY A 104 17.01 11.37 -4.33
CA GLY A 104 16.19 10.16 -4.32
C GLY A 104 16.66 9.07 -3.36
N TRP A 105 17.59 9.39 -2.44
CA TRP A 105 18.02 8.52 -1.35
C TRP A 105 17.38 8.95 -0.03
N THR A 106 17.22 7.96 0.85
CA THR A 106 16.86 8.14 2.26
C THR A 106 18.00 7.62 3.14
N VAL A 107 18.50 8.46 4.06
CA VAL A 107 19.52 8.07 5.03
C VAL A 107 19.01 8.43 6.42
N ASP A 108 18.77 7.42 7.24
CA ASP A 108 18.34 7.57 8.63
C ASP A 108 19.55 7.49 9.54
N LEU A 109 19.70 8.48 10.39
CA LEU A 109 20.74 8.54 11.41
C LEU A 109 20.07 8.41 12.76
N ALA A 110 20.44 7.41 13.53
CA ALA A 110 19.98 7.19 14.91
C ALA A 110 21.17 7.18 15.85
N ARG A 111 21.06 7.90 16.97
CA ARG A 111 22.05 7.80 18.04
C ARG A 111 22.02 6.39 18.60
N GLN A 112 23.23 5.78 18.79
CA GLN A 112 23.38 4.49 19.45
C GLN A 112 22.72 4.52 20.83
N GLU A 113 21.88 3.56 21.11
CA GLU A 113 21.26 3.36 22.39
C GLU A 113 22.04 2.28 23.19
N GLY A 114 22.46 2.63 24.41
CA GLY A 114 23.31 1.78 25.24
C GLY A 114 24.81 1.99 25.04
N ALA A 115 25.62 1.28 25.81
CA ALA A 115 27.08 1.48 25.86
C ALA A 115 27.82 0.92 24.64
N THR A 116 27.21 -0.02 23.91
CA THR A 116 27.85 -0.72 22.79
C THR A 116 26.86 -0.90 21.62
N LEU A 117 27.38 -1.06 20.40
CA LEU A 117 26.56 -1.41 19.24
C LEU A 117 25.75 -2.70 19.47
N ALA A 118 26.33 -3.70 20.15
CA ALA A 118 25.63 -4.93 20.49
C ALA A 118 24.43 -4.68 21.40
N ALA A 119 24.54 -3.77 22.39
CA ALA A 119 23.41 -3.39 23.23
C ALA A 119 22.29 -2.68 22.46
N ASP A 120 22.64 -1.83 21.49
CA ASP A 120 21.66 -1.20 20.57
C ASP A 120 20.92 -2.25 19.76
N LEU A 121 21.65 -3.21 19.18
CA LEU A 121 21.06 -4.27 18.36
C LEU A 121 20.10 -5.17 19.17
N GLN A 122 20.43 -5.48 20.42
CA GLN A 122 19.60 -6.30 21.31
C GLN A 122 18.25 -5.67 21.70
N ARG A 123 18.05 -4.36 21.44
CA ARG A 123 16.78 -3.66 21.70
C ARG A 123 15.85 -3.59 20.49
N ARG A 124 16.27 -4.14 19.34
CA ARG A 124 15.48 -4.12 18.10
C ARG A 124 14.32 -5.10 18.14
N ASP A 125 13.52 -5.10 17.09
CA ASP A 125 12.34 -5.94 16.98
C ASP A 125 12.68 -7.43 16.78
N TYR A 126 13.34 -7.75 15.69
CA TYR A 126 13.62 -9.11 15.25
C TYR A 126 15.11 -9.32 15.01
N SER A 127 15.61 -10.55 15.27
CA SER A 127 17.02 -10.93 15.10
C SER A 127 17.56 -10.59 13.71
N ILE A 128 16.77 -10.82 12.65
CA ILE A 128 17.13 -10.56 11.26
C ILE A 128 17.34 -9.07 10.93
N ASN A 129 16.81 -8.16 11.75
CA ASN A 129 17.00 -6.71 11.65
C ASN A 129 18.04 -6.19 12.66
N ALA A 130 18.60 -7.07 13.48
CA ALA A 130 19.60 -6.76 14.51
C ALA A 130 21.02 -7.21 14.10
N ILE A 131 21.29 -7.15 12.80
CA ILE A 131 22.61 -7.36 12.22
C ILE A 131 23.15 -6.00 11.80
N ALA A 132 24.40 -5.71 12.16
CA ALA A 132 25.07 -4.48 11.75
C ALA A 132 26.30 -4.79 10.90
N LEU A 133 26.60 -3.88 9.96
CA LEU A 133 27.85 -3.82 9.23
C LEU A 133 28.62 -2.57 9.70
N THR A 134 29.74 -2.76 10.39
CA THR A 134 30.60 -1.63 10.78
C THR A 134 31.22 -0.99 9.55
N LEU A 135 31.36 0.33 9.56
CA LEU A 135 32.00 1.04 8.45
C LEU A 135 33.52 0.89 8.54
N PRO A 136 34.24 0.67 7.42
CA PRO A 136 35.70 0.56 7.42
C PRO A 136 36.38 1.81 7.96
N GLN A 137 37.44 1.59 8.75
CA GLN A 137 38.21 2.69 9.35
C GLN A 137 39.71 2.42 9.24
N GLY A 138 40.42 3.33 8.61
CA GLY A 138 41.85 3.16 8.38
C GLY A 138 42.13 1.89 7.57
N ARG A 139 42.88 0.95 8.18
CA ARG A 139 43.19 -0.36 7.57
C ARG A 139 42.20 -1.48 7.97
N ALA A 140 41.29 -1.22 8.92
CA ALA A 140 40.31 -2.20 9.33
C ALA A 140 39.17 -2.25 8.29
N GLY A 141 38.84 -3.44 7.80
CA GLY A 141 37.73 -3.71 6.93
C GLY A 141 36.38 -3.59 7.64
N ALA A 142 35.28 -3.70 6.88
CA ALA A 142 33.94 -3.84 7.42
C ALA A 142 33.81 -5.18 8.20
N VAL A 143 33.03 -5.17 9.29
CA VAL A 143 32.78 -6.35 10.12
C VAL A 143 31.29 -6.48 10.37
N LEU A 144 30.76 -7.71 10.28
CA LEU A 144 29.40 -8.02 10.70
C LEU A 144 29.34 -8.20 12.22
N VAL A 145 28.37 -7.54 12.85
CA VAL A 145 28.08 -7.64 14.29
C VAL A 145 26.67 -8.22 14.43
N ASP A 146 26.57 -9.42 14.98
CA ASP A 146 25.31 -10.16 15.11
C ASP A 146 25.15 -10.77 16.52
N PRO A 147 24.80 -9.97 17.54
CA PRO A 147 24.62 -10.45 18.90
C PRO A 147 23.35 -11.28 19.09
N CYS A 148 22.42 -11.24 18.11
CA CYS A 148 21.10 -11.85 18.21
C CYS A 148 20.95 -13.09 17.33
N GLN A 149 22.00 -13.60 16.71
CA GLN A 149 21.97 -14.76 15.80
C GLN A 149 21.06 -14.54 14.57
N GLY A 150 20.97 -13.30 14.10
CA GLY A 150 20.14 -12.94 12.92
C GLY A 150 20.59 -13.61 11.63
N LEU A 151 21.91 -13.84 11.45
CA LEU A 151 22.46 -14.57 10.30
C LEU A 151 21.94 -16.01 10.26
N GLN A 152 21.91 -16.68 11.41
CA GLN A 152 21.38 -18.05 11.53
C GLN A 152 19.88 -18.08 11.25
N ASP A 153 19.11 -17.11 11.74
CA ASP A 153 17.68 -17.02 11.52
C ASP A 153 17.36 -16.71 10.04
N LEU A 154 18.14 -15.85 9.38
CA LEU A 154 18.03 -15.60 7.95
C LEU A 154 18.29 -16.87 7.11
N ALA A 155 19.38 -17.57 7.41
CA ALA A 155 19.72 -18.81 6.73
C ALA A 155 18.66 -19.92 6.94
N ALA A 156 18.00 -19.92 8.10
CA ALA A 156 16.92 -20.85 8.43
C ALA A 156 15.52 -20.41 7.91
N GLY A 157 15.40 -19.26 7.26
CA GLY A 157 14.11 -18.70 6.84
C GLY A 157 13.15 -18.45 8.01
N ARG A 158 13.66 -17.95 9.13
CA ARG A 158 12.91 -17.84 10.39
C ARG A 158 12.81 -16.41 10.89
N LEU A 159 11.61 -15.97 11.26
CA LEU A 159 11.38 -14.72 11.99
C LEU A 159 11.34 -14.99 13.49
N ARG A 160 12.35 -14.53 14.22
CA ARG A 160 12.44 -14.64 15.69
C ARG A 160 12.55 -13.25 16.31
N ALA A 161 11.62 -12.93 17.22
CA ALA A 161 11.71 -11.73 18.04
C ALA A 161 12.88 -11.86 19.02
N ILE A 162 13.58 -10.77 19.27
CA ILE A 162 14.73 -10.76 20.18
C ILE A 162 14.27 -11.05 21.61
N SER A 163 13.19 -10.40 22.03
CA SER A 163 12.54 -10.63 23.32
C SER A 163 11.08 -10.19 23.29
N GLU A 164 10.30 -10.70 24.24
CA GLU A 164 8.93 -10.24 24.49
C GLU A 164 8.88 -8.75 24.84
N ALA A 165 9.79 -8.31 25.72
CA ALA A 165 9.90 -6.93 26.17
C ALA A 165 10.10 -5.96 24.96
N ASN A 166 10.92 -6.36 24.00
CA ASN A 166 11.13 -5.54 22.80
C ASN A 166 9.86 -5.38 21.96
N LEU A 167 9.03 -6.43 21.86
CA LEU A 167 7.74 -6.33 21.17
C LEU A 167 6.77 -5.39 21.88
N LEU A 168 6.83 -5.36 23.22
CA LEU A 168 5.97 -4.51 24.06
C LEU A 168 6.45 -3.06 24.16
N ASP A 169 7.74 -2.81 23.97
CA ASP A 169 8.32 -1.46 23.94
C ASP A 169 7.76 -0.61 22.78
N ASP A 170 7.49 -1.23 21.64
CA ASP A 170 6.73 -0.65 20.52
C ASP A 170 5.78 -1.70 19.91
N PRO A 171 4.50 -1.72 20.31
CA PRO A 171 3.56 -2.75 19.85
C PRO A 171 3.34 -2.79 18.33
N LEU A 172 3.73 -1.74 17.58
CA LEU A 172 3.72 -1.81 16.11
C LEU A 172 4.63 -2.92 15.56
N ARG A 173 5.64 -3.35 16.34
CA ARG A 173 6.52 -4.46 16.01
C ARG A 173 5.77 -5.78 15.81
N LEU A 174 4.62 -5.97 16.47
CA LEU A 174 3.74 -7.13 16.26
C LEU A 174 3.26 -7.19 14.81
N LEU A 175 2.77 -6.08 14.28
CA LEU A 175 2.29 -5.98 12.90
C LEU A 175 3.43 -6.00 11.88
N ARG A 176 4.57 -5.36 12.19
CA ARG A 176 5.80 -5.42 11.38
C ARG A 176 6.29 -6.84 11.16
N GLY A 177 6.14 -7.72 12.17
CA GLY A 177 6.46 -9.13 12.04
C GLY A 177 5.69 -9.82 10.92
N MET A 178 4.39 -9.55 10.82
CA MET A 178 3.55 -10.11 9.74
C MET A 178 4.02 -9.65 8.36
N ARG A 179 4.37 -8.37 8.25
CA ARG A 179 4.94 -7.84 7.00
C ARG A 179 6.25 -8.53 6.63
N LEU A 180 7.17 -8.66 7.59
CA LEU A 180 8.47 -9.32 7.34
C LEU A 180 8.30 -10.77 6.91
N VAL A 181 7.36 -11.51 7.51
CA VAL A 181 7.04 -12.88 7.10
C VAL A 181 6.58 -12.92 5.65
N GLY A 182 5.63 -12.06 5.27
CA GLY A 182 5.16 -11.98 3.88
C GLY A 182 6.27 -11.57 2.91
N ASP A 183 6.98 -10.49 3.20
CA ASP A 183 7.99 -9.93 2.29
C ASP A 183 9.20 -10.84 2.05
N LEU A 184 9.56 -11.65 3.06
CA LEU A 184 10.77 -12.47 3.06
C LEU A 184 10.48 -13.98 2.99
N ALA A 185 9.21 -14.37 2.92
CA ALA A 185 8.76 -15.77 2.93
C ALA A 185 9.32 -16.57 4.13
N LEU A 186 9.27 -15.97 5.33
CA LEU A 186 9.80 -16.58 6.54
C LEU A 186 8.73 -17.39 7.28
N SER A 187 9.16 -18.35 8.10
CA SER A 187 8.35 -18.99 9.14
C SER A 187 8.48 -18.23 10.46
N ILE A 188 7.38 -18.11 11.21
CA ILE A 188 7.42 -17.45 12.52
C ILE A 188 7.92 -18.48 13.56
N ASP A 189 8.91 -18.09 14.35
CA ASP A 189 9.33 -18.85 15.51
C ASP A 189 8.17 -19.07 16.49
N ARG A 190 8.05 -20.28 17.05
CA ARG A 190 6.92 -20.68 17.90
C ARG A 190 6.70 -19.73 19.08
N GLN A 191 7.79 -19.37 19.79
CA GLN A 191 7.72 -18.48 20.95
C GLN A 191 7.32 -17.07 20.54
N SER A 192 7.93 -16.54 19.49
CA SER A 192 7.61 -15.23 18.93
C SER A 192 6.15 -15.16 18.47
N GLY A 193 5.65 -16.22 17.82
CA GLY A 193 4.24 -16.32 17.41
C GLY A 193 3.28 -16.36 18.61
N GLY A 194 3.68 -17.00 19.72
CA GLY A 194 2.94 -16.95 20.98
C GLY A 194 2.83 -15.53 21.52
N TRP A 195 3.94 -14.83 21.69
CA TRP A 195 3.96 -13.44 22.16
C TRP A 195 3.13 -12.50 21.30
N ILE A 196 3.18 -12.66 19.97
CA ILE A 196 2.40 -11.83 19.06
C ILE A 196 0.89 -12.01 19.31
N ARG A 197 0.41 -13.26 19.47
CA ARG A 197 -1.01 -13.53 19.76
C ARG A 197 -1.43 -13.02 21.12
N ASP A 198 -0.60 -13.25 22.15
CA ASP A 198 -0.93 -12.91 23.54
C ASP A 198 -1.01 -11.38 23.73
N HIS A 199 -0.20 -10.63 22.99
CA HIS A 199 -0.12 -9.18 23.09
C HIS A 199 -0.83 -8.41 21.96
N ARG A 200 -1.63 -9.08 21.10
CA ARG A 200 -2.31 -8.44 19.96
C ARG A 200 -3.12 -7.19 20.33
N ALA A 201 -3.76 -7.21 21.51
CA ALA A 201 -4.54 -6.08 22.00
C ALA A 201 -3.70 -4.82 22.27
N ARG A 202 -2.37 -4.95 22.51
CA ARG A 202 -1.47 -3.82 22.71
C ARG A 202 -1.35 -2.93 21.47
N LEU A 203 -1.72 -3.44 20.29
CA LEU A 203 -1.70 -2.65 19.05
C LEU A 203 -2.61 -1.41 19.12
N THR A 204 -3.63 -1.41 19.99
CA THR A 204 -4.48 -0.24 20.24
C THR A 204 -3.76 0.94 20.90
N GLN A 205 -2.58 0.71 21.47
CA GLN A 205 -1.75 1.74 22.09
C GLN A 205 -0.89 2.50 21.05
N VAL A 206 -0.82 1.98 19.83
CA VAL A 206 -0.10 2.61 18.72
C VAL A 206 -0.99 3.64 18.05
N ALA A 207 -0.42 4.79 17.66
CA ALA A 207 -1.13 5.79 16.88
C ALA A 207 -1.71 5.16 15.59
N PRO A 208 -3.02 5.39 15.30
CA PRO A 208 -3.70 4.77 14.17
C PRO A 208 -3.00 4.97 12.84
N GLU A 209 -2.40 6.13 12.62
CA GLU A 209 -1.68 6.48 11.39
C GLU A 209 -0.43 5.61 11.19
N ARG A 210 0.25 5.22 12.28
CA ARG A 210 1.40 4.31 12.21
C ARG A 210 0.96 2.90 11.83
N VAL A 211 -0.17 2.44 12.38
CA VAL A 211 -0.78 1.15 12.04
C VAL A 211 -1.20 1.15 10.58
N LEU A 212 -1.91 2.20 10.15
CA LEU A 212 -2.33 2.36 8.75
C LEU A 212 -1.13 2.35 7.80
N ALA A 213 -0.08 3.11 8.10
CA ALA A 213 1.13 3.14 7.26
C ALA A 213 1.79 1.76 7.10
N GLU A 214 1.74 0.91 8.13
CA GLU A 214 2.25 -0.47 8.06
C GLU A 214 1.32 -1.36 7.21
N LEU A 215 0.01 -1.21 7.35
CA LEU A 215 -0.99 -1.91 6.52
C LEU A 215 -0.90 -1.51 5.04
N GLU A 216 -0.71 -0.23 4.73
CA GLU A 216 -0.52 0.26 3.35
C GLU A 216 0.77 -0.30 2.74
N ARG A 217 1.88 -0.37 3.52
CA ARG A 217 3.12 -1.02 3.07
C ARG A 217 2.92 -2.50 2.76
N MET A 218 2.23 -3.23 3.65
CA MET A 218 1.87 -4.63 3.39
C MET A 218 1.01 -4.74 2.13
N ALA A 219 -0.04 -3.96 2.02
CA ALA A 219 -0.95 -4.03 0.89
C ALA A 219 -0.25 -3.75 -0.45
N ALA A 220 0.77 -2.87 -0.46
CA ALA A 220 1.55 -2.53 -1.64
C ALA A 220 2.66 -3.53 -1.98
N SER A 221 3.06 -4.40 -1.05
CA SER A 221 4.11 -5.41 -1.27
C SER A 221 3.67 -6.49 -2.27
N CYS A 222 4.62 -7.07 -3.00
CA CYS A 222 4.35 -8.21 -3.88
C CYS A 222 3.70 -9.38 -3.13
N SER A 223 4.18 -9.66 -1.92
CA SER A 223 3.69 -10.74 -1.04
C SER A 223 2.73 -10.23 0.05
N GLY A 224 2.18 -9.02 -0.11
CA GLY A 224 1.36 -8.37 0.90
C GLY A 224 0.10 -9.15 1.29
N HIS A 225 -0.43 -9.99 0.39
CA HIS A 225 -1.52 -10.91 0.67
C HIS A 225 -1.19 -11.84 1.85
N GLN A 226 0.03 -12.39 1.92
CA GLN A 226 0.48 -13.27 3.01
C GLN A 226 0.57 -12.52 4.34
N GLY A 227 1.20 -11.32 4.35
CA GLY A 227 1.32 -10.50 5.55
C GLY A 227 -0.05 -10.10 6.12
N LEU A 228 -0.98 -9.69 5.26
CA LEU A 228 -2.34 -9.33 5.66
C LEU A 228 -3.15 -10.53 6.16
N ALA A 229 -3.06 -11.69 5.49
CA ALA A 229 -3.71 -12.91 5.94
C ALA A 229 -3.19 -13.36 7.33
N LEU A 230 -1.87 -13.28 7.54
CA LEU A 230 -1.28 -13.56 8.85
C LEU A 230 -1.73 -12.56 9.91
N ALA A 231 -1.77 -11.25 9.61
CA ALA A 231 -2.24 -10.23 10.53
C ALA A 231 -3.71 -10.48 10.95
N LEU A 232 -4.55 -10.92 10.01
CA LEU A 232 -5.92 -11.34 10.28
C LEU A 232 -5.96 -12.58 11.18
N ASN A 233 -5.24 -13.64 10.83
CA ASN A 233 -5.22 -14.93 11.56
C ASN A 233 -4.62 -14.82 12.97
N TYR A 234 -3.74 -13.84 13.21
CA TYR A 234 -3.20 -13.54 14.54
C TYR A 234 -4.08 -12.59 15.36
N GLY A 235 -5.23 -12.13 14.81
CA GLY A 235 -6.16 -11.22 15.48
C GLY A 235 -5.64 -9.78 15.61
N LEU A 236 -4.59 -9.40 14.88
CA LEU A 236 -3.99 -8.07 14.96
C LEU A 236 -4.87 -6.98 14.34
N LEU A 237 -5.79 -7.37 13.45
CA LEU A 237 -6.70 -6.44 12.80
C LEU A 237 -7.98 -6.18 13.60
N GLU A 238 -8.37 -7.10 14.51
CA GLU A 238 -9.63 -7.00 15.29
C GLU A 238 -9.87 -5.63 15.94
N PRO A 239 -8.88 -4.97 16.58
CA PRO A 239 -9.10 -3.68 17.21
C PRO A 239 -9.47 -2.55 16.23
N TRP A 240 -9.16 -2.74 14.95
CA TRP A 240 -9.32 -1.72 13.91
C TRP A 240 -10.57 -1.92 13.07
N LEU A 241 -11.23 -3.07 13.19
CA LEU A 241 -12.52 -3.34 12.55
C LEU A 241 -13.62 -2.61 13.32
N ALA A 242 -14.44 -1.83 12.62
CA ALA A 242 -15.45 -0.95 13.25
C ALA A 242 -16.85 -1.11 12.65
N GLY A 243 -16.96 -1.64 11.46
CA GLY A 243 -18.21 -1.84 10.75
C GLY A 243 -18.41 -3.30 10.36
N ASP A 244 -18.37 -3.57 9.06
CA ASP A 244 -18.51 -4.93 8.56
C ASP A 244 -17.28 -5.78 8.90
N ALA A 245 -17.52 -6.99 9.43
CA ALA A 245 -16.45 -7.96 9.61
C ALA A 245 -15.95 -8.47 8.24
N PRO A 246 -14.63 -8.72 8.09
CA PRO A 246 -14.11 -9.40 6.91
C PRO A 246 -14.85 -10.73 6.67
N PRO A 247 -15.03 -11.17 5.42
CA PRO A 247 -15.62 -12.47 5.13
C PRO A 247 -14.81 -13.59 5.78
N GLN A 248 -15.48 -14.67 6.20
CA GLN A 248 -14.81 -15.81 6.86
C GLN A 248 -13.70 -16.44 6.02
N SER A 249 -13.76 -16.28 4.70
CA SER A 249 -12.75 -16.74 3.74
C SER A 249 -11.77 -15.64 3.31
N ALA A 250 -11.66 -14.54 4.07
CA ALA A 250 -10.84 -13.39 3.68
C ALA A 250 -9.37 -13.75 3.48
N ASP A 251 -8.83 -14.68 4.26
CA ASP A 251 -7.48 -15.23 4.11
C ASP A 251 -7.29 -15.90 2.72
N LEU A 252 -8.22 -16.79 2.34
CA LEU A 252 -8.19 -17.47 1.03
C LEU A 252 -8.39 -16.47 -0.13
N LEU A 253 -9.26 -15.47 0.05
CA LEU A 253 -9.48 -14.43 -0.95
C LEU A 253 -8.24 -13.54 -1.12
N LEU A 254 -7.52 -13.25 -0.03
CA LEU A 254 -6.25 -12.53 -0.08
C LEU A 254 -5.19 -13.32 -0.87
N GLU A 255 -5.11 -14.65 -0.70
CA GLU A 255 -4.18 -15.50 -1.44
C GLU A 255 -4.38 -15.43 -2.97
N ALA A 256 -5.58 -15.09 -3.44
CA ALA A 256 -5.86 -14.85 -4.85
C ALA A 256 -5.41 -13.47 -5.35
N LEU A 257 -5.10 -12.52 -4.45
CA LEU A 257 -4.68 -11.16 -4.79
C LEU A 257 -3.16 -11.03 -4.89
N THR A 258 -2.57 -11.81 -5.81
CA THR A 258 -1.12 -11.79 -6.10
C THR A 258 -0.82 -11.03 -7.39
N PRO A 259 0.41 -10.51 -7.56
CA PRO A 259 0.83 -9.92 -8.83
C PRO A 259 0.66 -10.87 -10.02
N ALA A 260 0.98 -12.15 -9.85
CA ALA A 260 0.86 -13.17 -10.91
C ALA A 260 -0.60 -13.37 -11.34
N GLN A 261 -1.53 -13.45 -10.37
CA GLN A 261 -2.96 -13.58 -10.65
C GLN A 261 -3.52 -12.33 -11.33
N ALA A 262 -3.04 -11.15 -10.94
CA ALA A 262 -3.46 -9.89 -11.54
C ALA A 262 -2.94 -9.75 -12.99
N GLN A 263 -1.68 -10.12 -13.24
CA GLN A 263 -1.12 -10.19 -14.61
C GLN A 263 -1.86 -11.21 -15.47
N ALA A 264 -2.23 -12.37 -14.90
CA ALA A 264 -3.03 -13.37 -15.60
C ALA A 264 -4.44 -12.87 -15.99
N ARG A 265 -4.93 -11.80 -15.34
CA ARG A 265 -6.16 -11.07 -15.70
C ARG A 265 -5.92 -9.90 -16.66
N GLY A 266 -4.68 -9.73 -17.13
CA GLY A 266 -4.29 -8.74 -18.13
C GLY A 266 -3.90 -7.37 -17.56
N LEU A 267 -3.76 -7.18 -16.22
CA LEU A 267 -3.31 -5.91 -15.67
C LEU A 267 -1.84 -5.65 -16.00
N SER A 268 -1.55 -4.43 -16.42
CA SER A 268 -0.18 -3.95 -16.63
C SER A 268 0.56 -3.73 -15.30
N PRO A 269 1.90 -3.66 -15.29
CA PRO A 269 2.67 -3.36 -14.09
C PRO A 269 2.24 -2.07 -13.37
N ASP A 270 1.90 -1.02 -14.11
CA ASP A 270 1.46 0.26 -13.54
C ASP A 270 0.07 0.17 -12.91
N GLU A 271 -0.85 -0.54 -13.56
CA GLU A 271 -2.19 -0.83 -13.03
C GLU A 271 -2.11 -1.67 -11.75
N LEU A 272 -1.18 -2.63 -11.68
CA LEU A 272 -0.93 -3.45 -10.49
C LEU A 272 -0.56 -2.62 -9.26
N LEU A 273 0.30 -1.61 -9.43
CA LEU A 273 0.77 -0.76 -8.34
C LEU A 273 -0.38 0.00 -7.65
N THR A 274 -1.44 0.27 -8.38
CA THR A 274 -2.60 1.01 -7.87
C THR A 274 -3.76 0.11 -7.47
N ALA A 275 -3.98 -0.99 -8.17
CA ALA A 275 -5.11 -1.89 -7.99
C ALA A 275 -4.95 -2.85 -6.80
N LEU A 276 -3.79 -3.53 -6.69
CA LEU A 276 -3.56 -4.53 -5.64
C LEU A 276 -3.71 -3.98 -4.21
N PRO A 277 -3.11 -2.82 -3.86
CA PRO A 277 -3.27 -2.29 -2.50
C PRO A 277 -4.74 -2.02 -2.15
N VAL A 278 -5.49 -1.43 -3.08
CA VAL A 278 -6.91 -1.11 -2.86
C VAL A 278 -7.74 -2.38 -2.76
N ALA A 279 -7.52 -3.36 -3.64
CA ALA A 279 -8.22 -4.64 -3.63
C ALA A 279 -8.01 -5.41 -2.31
N ARG A 280 -6.77 -5.47 -1.83
CA ARG A 280 -6.40 -6.14 -0.56
C ARG A 280 -7.02 -5.45 0.66
N LEU A 281 -6.93 -4.11 0.72
CA LEU A 281 -7.49 -3.37 1.84
C LEU A 281 -9.03 -3.43 1.85
N ALA A 282 -9.68 -3.37 0.69
CA ALA A 282 -11.13 -3.43 0.59
C ALA A 282 -11.75 -4.78 1.01
N LEU A 283 -10.97 -5.87 0.97
CA LEU A 283 -11.39 -7.15 1.55
C LEU A 283 -11.50 -7.12 3.08
N LEU A 284 -10.67 -6.28 3.71
CA LEU A 284 -10.49 -6.28 5.16
C LEU A 284 -11.20 -5.12 5.85
N PHE A 285 -11.28 -3.95 5.20
CA PHE A 285 -11.70 -2.71 5.84
C PHE A 285 -12.83 -2.03 5.08
N ASP A 286 -13.89 -1.73 5.81
CA ASP A 286 -14.95 -0.82 5.38
C ASP A 286 -14.59 0.64 5.70
N THR A 287 -15.48 1.59 5.34
CA THR A 287 -15.27 3.01 5.60
C THR A 287 -15.14 3.33 7.10
N ALA A 288 -15.92 2.65 7.97
CA ALA A 288 -15.87 2.90 9.41
C ALA A 288 -14.52 2.48 10.03
N SER A 289 -13.99 1.34 9.58
CA SER A 289 -12.65 0.85 9.96
C SER A 289 -11.54 1.81 9.50
N LEU A 290 -11.64 2.34 8.27
CA LEU A 290 -10.69 3.32 7.76
C LEU A 290 -10.74 4.66 8.50
N VAL A 291 -11.92 5.09 8.94
CA VAL A 291 -12.07 6.26 9.82
C VAL A 291 -11.38 6.02 11.16
N ARG A 292 -11.55 4.82 11.76
CA ARG A 292 -10.86 4.43 13.00
C ARG A 292 -9.34 4.43 12.83
N LEU A 293 -8.82 4.01 11.67
CA LEU A 293 -7.41 4.05 11.30
C LEU A 293 -6.92 5.46 10.91
N GLN A 294 -7.75 6.48 10.97
CA GLN A 294 -7.47 7.87 10.58
C GLN A 294 -6.95 8.00 9.14
N ALA A 295 -7.47 7.15 8.25
CA ALA A 295 -7.12 7.18 6.84
C ALA A 295 -7.50 8.52 6.18
N SER A 296 -6.75 8.92 5.15
CA SER A 296 -7.09 10.08 4.34
C SER A 296 -8.48 9.92 3.69
N ARG A 297 -9.20 11.03 3.47
CA ARG A 297 -10.51 11.01 2.78
C ARG A 297 -10.43 10.32 1.41
N ARG A 298 -9.31 10.46 0.71
CA ARG A 298 -9.07 9.80 -0.57
C ARG A 298 -9.02 8.27 -0.41
N LEU A 299 -8.29 7.76 0.58
CA LEU A 299 -8.20 6.33 0.84
C LEU A 299 -9.55 5.77 1.33
N GLN A 300 -10.25 6.48 2.23
CA GLN A 300 -11.59 6.11 2.68
C GLN A 300 -12.56 5.97 1.51
N LYS A 301 -12.57 6.92 0.56
CA LYS A 301 -13.42 6.87 -0.63
C LYS A 301 -13.06 5.65 -1.50
N ARG A 302 -11.79 5.49 -1.87
CA ARG A 302 -11.34 4.42 -2.77
C ARG A 302 -11.63 3.03 -2.22
N VAL A 303 -11.14 2.75 -1.02
CA VAL A 303 -11.25 1.43 -0.38
C VAL A 303 -12.70 1.19 0.07
N GLY A 304 -13.37 2.19 0.66
CA GLY A 304 -14.76 2.08 1.11
C GLY A 304 -15.75 1.86 -0.03
N ASN A 305 -15.59 2.56 -1.16
CA ASN A 305 -16.43 2.32 -2.35
C ASN A 305 -16.22 0.90 -2.89
N LEU A 306 -14.96 0.46 -3.01
CA LEU A 306 -14.69 -0.89 -3.48
C LEU A 306 -15.26 -1.95 -2.51
N HIS A 307 -15.09 -1.77 -1.19
CA HIS A 307 -15.67 -2.66 -0.18
C HIS A 307 -17.20 -2.74 -0.30
N HIS A 308 -17.87 -1.58 -0.46
CA HIS A 308 -19.32 -1.50 -0.68
C HIS A 308 -19.76 -2.33 -1.89
N TRP A 309 -19.10 -2.14 -3.04
CA TRP A 309 -19.43 -2.85 -4.26
C TRP A 309 -19.08 -4.34 -4.19
N LEU A 310 -17.97 -4.73 -3.56
CA LEU A 310 -17.66 -6.14 -3.30
C LEU A 310 -18.77 -6.80 -2.49
N LYS A 311 -19.23 -6.17 -1.41
CA LYS A 311 -20.34 -6.67 -0.59
C LYS A 311 -21.64 -6.75 -1.40
N ARG A 312 -21.96 -5.75 -2.22
CA ARG A 312 -23.16 -5.73 -3.09
C ARG A 312 -23.13 -6.84 -4.14
N LEU A 313 -21.95 -7.19 -4.66
CA LEU A 313 -21.74 -8.23 -5.66
C LEU A 313 -21.58 -9.64 -5.05
N GLN A 314 -21.33 -9.76 -3.75
CA GLN A 314 -21.25 -11.02 -3.01
C GLN A 314 -22.64 -11.66 -2.88
N GLY A 315 -23.03 -12.41 -3.91
CA GLY A 315 -24.03 -13.47 -3.80
C GLY A 315 -23.32 -14.80 -4.03
N PRO A 316 -23.96 -15.95 -3.83
CA PRO A 316 -23.35 -17.28 -3.95
C PRO A 316 -22.73 -17.56 -5.34
N GLU A 317 -22.93 -16.67 -6.30
CA GLU A 317 -22.31 -16.72 -7.63
C GLU A 317 -21.90 -15.30 -8.07
N ILE A 318 -20.63 -14.96 -7.95
CA ILE A 318 -20.04 -13.75 -8.57
C ILE A 318 -20.12 -13.84 -10.12
N ARG A 319 -20.40 -15.03 -10.67
CA ARG A 319 -20.59 -15.26 -12.10
C ARG A 319 -21.76 -14.43 -12.62
N GLY A 320 -21.48 -13.49 -13.54
CA GLY A 320 -22.49 -12.62 -14.15
C GLY A 320 -23.06 -11.55 -13.20
N ALA A 321 -22.45 -11.29 -12.04
CA ALA A 321 -22.97 -10.32 -11.07
C ALA A 321 -23.04 -8.89 -11.65
N LEU A 322 -22.08 -8.48 -12.48
CA LEU A 322 -22.09 -7.17 -13.14
C LEU A 322 -23.24 -7.03 -14.14
N GLU A 323 -23.61 -8.11 -14.83
CA GLU A 323 -24.69 -8.12 -15.83
C GLU A 323 -26.08 -8.08 -15.17
N ARG A 324 -26.18 -8.54 -13.90
CA ARG A 324 -27.43 -8.55 -13.13
C ARG A 324 -27.74 -7.24 -12.42
N LEU A 325 -26.77 -6.33 -12.33
CA LEU A 325 -27.01 -5.01 -11.78
C LEU A 325 -28.04 -4.23 -12.62
N ALA A 326 -28.93 -3.52 -11.96
CA ALA A 326 -29.80 -2.56 -12.63
C ALA A 326 -28.95 -1.48 -13.34
N GLU A 327 -29.55 -0.79 -14.34
CA GLU A 327 -28.80 0.18 -15.14
C GLU A 327 -28.19 1.32 -14.32
N ASP A 328 -28.95 1.82 -13.36
CA ASP A 328 -28.51 2.84 -12.42
C ASP A 328 -27.39 2.33 -11.50
N GLU A 329 -27.46 1.08 -11.03
CA GLU A 329 -26.39 0.46 -10.23
C GLU A 329 -25.13 0.29 -11.08
N ARG A 330 -25.22 -0.15 -12.34
CA ARG A 330 -24.06 -0.25 -13.25
C ARG A 330 -23.39 1.10 -13.48
N LEU A 331 -24.18 2.14 -13.66
CA LEU A 331 -23.66 3.49 -13.80
C LEU A 331 -23.00 3.98 -12.52
N ASN A 332 -23.64 3.79 -11.36
CA ASN A 332 -23.10 4.22 -10.08
C ASN A 332 -21.80 3.48 -9.73
N LEU A 333 -21.71 2.17 -10.02
CA LEU A 333 -20.47 1.41 -9.86
C LEU A 333 -19.31 2.05 -10.61
N GLN A 334 -19.52 2.43 -11.89
CA GLN A 334 -18.47 3.07 -12.69
C GLN A 334 -18.10 4.46 -12.15
N ILE A 335 -19.07 5.25 -11.70
CA ILE A 335 -18.84 6.57 -11.11
C ILE A 335 -18.09 6.46 -9.78
N ASP A 336 -18.47 5.50 -8.95
CA ASP A 336 -17.88 5.33 -7.62
C ASP A 336 -16.45 4.80 -7.66
N LEU A 337 -16.19 3.85 -8.56
CA LEU A 337 -14.88 3.19 -8.63
C LEU A 337 -13.92 3.90 -9.61
N GLU A 338 -14.40 4.43 -10.72
CA GLU A 338 -13.61 5.22 -11.67
C GLU A 338 -12.22 4.59 -11.96
N THR A 339 -11.16 5.15 -11.36
CA THR A 339 -9.78 4.65 -11.48
C THR A 339 -9.54 3.32 -10.74
N ASP A 340 -10.45 2.89 -9.85
CA ASP A 340 -10.34 1.68 -9.05
C ASP A 340 -11.08 0.46 -9.68
N ILE A 341 -11.63 0.60 -10.87
CA ILE A 341 -12.20 -0.53 -11.63
C ILE A 341 -11.20 -1.70 -11.73
N PRO A 342 -9.90 -1.50 -12.06
CA PRO A 342 -8.93 -2.60 -12.07
C PRO A 342 -8.84 -3.36 -10.74
N ALA A 343 -9.04 -2.68 -9.61
CA ALA A 343 -9.05 -3.33 -8.30
C ALA A 343 -10.29 -4.24 -8.12
N LEU A 344 -11.47 -3.82 -8.61
CA LEU A 344 -12.66 -4.67 -8.64
C LEU A 344 -12.44 -5.91 -9.50
N LEU A 345 -11.81 -5.75 -10.67
CA LEU A 345 -11.59 -6.84 -11.63
C LEU A 345 -10.74 -7.98 -11.07
N LEU A 346 -9.91 -7.70 -10.05
CA LEU A 346 -9.13 -8.74 -9.35
C LEU A 346 -10.01 -9.74 -8.58
N HIS A 347 -11.24 -9.37 -8.25
CA HIS A 347 -12.20 -10.21 -7.54
C HIS A 347 -13.17 -10.95 -8.48
N LEU A 348 -13.08 -10.70 -9.80
CA LEU A 348 -13.92 -11.34 -10.80
C LEU A 348 -13.23 -12.54 -11.46
N GLU A 349 -14.02 -13.35 -12.16
CA GLU A 349 -13.47 -14.39 -13.04
C GLU A 349 -12.61 -13.79 -14.15
N ARG A 350 -11.54 -14.50 -14.51
CA ARG A 350 -10.54 -14.04 -15.47
C ARG A 350 -11.15 -13.50 -16.77
N ARG A 351 -12.07 -14.25 -17.40
CA ARG A 351 -12.67 -13.85 -18.68
C ARG A 351 -13.48 -12.58 -18.58
N GLN A 352 -14.24 -12.42 -17.50
CA GLN A 352 -15.01 -11.19 -17.26
C GLN A 352 -14.09 -10.00 -17.00
N ALA A 353 -12.99 -10.25 -16.23
CA ALA A 353 -12.00 -9.21 -15.96
C ALA A 353 -11.31 -8.72 -17.24
N GLU A 354 -10.89 -9.63 -18.13
CA GLU A 354 -10.23 -9.28 -19.39
C GLU A 354 -11.14 -8.40 -20.27
N THR A 355 -12.39 -8.81 -20.49
CA THR A 355 -13.36 -8.03 -21.31
C THR A 355 -13.66 -6.65 -20.69
N ALA A 356 -13.84 -6.59 -19.35
CA ALA A 356 -14.11 -5.34 -18.67
C ALA A 356 -12.89 -4.41 -18.69
N LEU A 357 -11.69 -4.96 -18.60
CA LEU A 357 -10.44 -4.20 -18.62
C LEU A 357 -10.17 -3.56 -19.98
N GLU A 358 -10.47 -4.27 -21.09
CA GLU A 358 -10.38 -3.72 -22.44
C GLU A 358 -11.29 -2.50 -22.58
N ARG A 359 -12.54 -2.60 -22.12
CA ARG A 359 -13.49 -1.50 -22.14
C ARG A 359 -13.09 -0.33 -21.23
N TRP A 360 -12.55 -0.62 -20.06
CA TRP A 360 -12.08 0.42 -19.12
C TRP A 360 -10.88 1.19 -19.67
N ARG A 361 -10.03 0.55 -20.49
CA ARG A 361 -8.89 1.20 -21.15
C ARG A 361 -9.28 2.08 -22.33
N ASP A 362 -10.46 1.87 -22.88
CA ASP A 362 -11.01 2.73 -23.92
C ASP A 362 -11.60 4.02 -23.29
N PRO A 363 -10.95 5.18 -23.44
CA PRO A 363 -11.41 6.42 -22.84
C PRO A 363 -12.77 6.91 -23.39
N ASP A 364 -13.19 6.37 -24.55
CA ASP A 364 -14.44 6.71 -25.19
C ASP A 364 -15.59 5.75 -24.81
N ASP A 365 -15.31 4.68 -24.05
CA ASP A 365 -16.37 3.76 -23.61
C ASP A 365 -17.37 4.50 -22.71
N PRO A 366 -18.64 4.63 -23.14
CA PRO A 366 -19.59 5.49 -22.45
C PRO A 366 -20.06 4.96 -21.09
N LEU A 367 -19.90 3.65 -20.83
CA LEU A 367 -20.24 3.04 -19.54
C LEU A 367 -19.09 3.15 -18.55
N PHE A 368 -17.85 2.85 -18.98
CA PHE A 368 -16.68 2.86 -18.10
C PHE A 368 -16.17 4.28 -17.83
N HIS A 369 -16.40 5.22 -18.75
CA HIS A 369 -16.08 6.65 -18.59
C HIS A 369 -17.35 7.50 -18.76
N PRO A 370 -18.32 7.36 -17.80
CA PRO A 370 -19.62 7.97 -17.96
C PRO A 370 -19.55 9.49 -17.89
N ALA A 371 -19.88 10.15 -18.99
CA ALA A 371 -19.98 11.58 -19.11
C ALA A 371 -21.34 11.98 -19.68
N ALA A 372 -21.88 13.11 -19.26
CA ALA A 372 -23.07 13.64 -19.91
C ALA A 372 -22.72 14.06 -21.35
N PRO A 373 -23.62 13.81 -22.32
CA PRO A 373 -23.37 14.14 -23.74
C PRO A 373 -23.36 15.64 -24.01
N THR A 374 -23.74 16.45 -23.05
CA THR A 374 -23.77 17.92 -23.11
C THR A 374 -23.54 18.52 -21.72
N ASP A 375 -23.15 19.77 -21.65
CA ASP A 375 -22.97 20.50 -20.38
C ASP A 375 -24.26 21.18 -19.90
N GLY A 376 -24.25 21.57 -18.60
CA GLY A 376 -25.41 22.21 -17.98
C GLY A 376 -25.77 23.58 -18.58
N HIS A 377 -24.78 24.35 -19.04
CA HIS A 377 -25.00 25.66 -19.65
C HIS A 377 -25.75 25.55 -20.97
N THR A 378 -25.38 24.59 -21.81
CA THR A 378 -26.03 24.28 -23.06
C THR A 378 -27.49 23.87 -22.84
N LEU A 379 -27.78 23.00 -21.88
CA LEU A 379 -29.13 22.58 -21.53
C LEU A 379 -29.98 23.73 -21.01
N GLN A 380 -29.42 24.60 -20.14
CA GLN A 380 -30.10 25.79 -19.64
C GLN A 380 -30.51 26.70 -20.79
N LYS A 381 -29.60 26.94 -21.75
CA LYS A 381 -29.88 27.81 -22.90
C LYS A 381 -30.90 27.22 -23.86
N GLN A 382 -30.82 25.90 -24.13
CA GLN A 382 -31.67 25.24 -25.11
C GLN A 382 -33.09 24.90 -24.60
N LEU A 383 -33.20 24.55 -23.31
CA LEU A 383 -34.44 24.06 -22.70
C LEU A 383 -34.97 24.98 -21.60
N GLN A 384 -34.33 26.12 -21.36
CA GLN A 384 -34.70 27.12 -20.33
C GLN A 384 -34.81 26.51 -18.92
N VAL A 385 -34.05 25.44 -18.62
CA VAL A 385 -34.03 24.80 -17.29
C VAL A 385 -33.19 25.65 -16.33
N PRO A 386 -33.74 26.06 -15.17
CA PRO A 386 -32.96 26.85 -14.21
C PRO A 386 -31.81 26.03 -13.61
N ALA A 387 -30.76 26.74 -13.16
CA ALA A 387 -29.69 26.11 -12.37
C ALA A 387 -30.28 25.54 -11.07
N GLY A 388 -29.92 24.30 -10.74
CA GLY A 388 -30.40 23.67 -9.52
C GLY A 388 -30.50 22.14 -9.60
N PRO A 389 -31.16 21.50 -8.62
CA PRO A 389 -31.25 20.04 -8.52
C PRO A 389 -31.86 19.37 -9.77
N LEU A 390 -32.83 20.01 -10.41
CA LEU A 390 -33.48 19.48 -11.60
C LEU A 390 -32.51 19.35 -12.79
N LEU A 391 -31.63 20.34 -12.98
CA LEU A 391 -30.60 20.31 -14.01
C LEU A 391 -29.58 19.18 -13.72
N GLY A 392 -29.22 19.01 -12.45
CA GLY A 392 -28.35 17.89 -12.01
C GLY A 392 -28.98 16.53 -12.31
N GLN A 393 -30.26 16.34 -12.03
CA GLN A 393 -31.01 15.12 -12.35
C GLN A 393 -31.11 14.87 -13.86
N LEU A 394 -31.33 15.91 -14.65
CA LEU A 394 -31.36 15.81 -16.09
C LEU A 394 -30.01 15.40 -16.68
N LEU A 395 -28.91 16.01 -16.20
CA LEU A 395 -27.56 15.63 -16.60
C LEU A 395 -27.26 14.18 -16.23
N HIS A 396 -27.69 13.73 -15.04
CA HIS A 396 -27.53 12.33 -14.61
C HIS A 396 -28.31 11.37 -15.51
N TYR A 397 -29.58 11.71 -15.85
CA TYR A 397 -30.38 10.93 -16.78
C TYR A 397 -29.71 10.82 -18.17
N LEU A 398 -29.24 11.93 -18.73
CA LEU A 398 -28.57 11.91 -20.04
C LEU A 398 -27.25 11.12 -20.00
N LYS A 399 -26.52 11.18 -18.89
CA LYS A 399 -25.35 10.36 -18.67
C LYS A 399 -25.71 8.88 -18.68
N GLN A 400 -26.80 8.47 -18.00
CA GLN A 400 -27.28 7.10 -17.99
C GLN A 400 -27.70 6.64 -19.38
N GLU A 401 -28.47 7.46 -20.14
CA GLU A 401 -28.86 7.14 -21.50
C GLU A 401 -27.67 6.90 -22.45
N ARG A 402 -26.60 7.71 -22.27
CA ARG A 402 -25.36 7.52 -23.02
C ARG A 402 -24.62 6.25 -22.57
N ALA A 403 -24.46 6.04 -21.29
CA ALA A 403 -23.78 4.87 -20.71
C ALA A 403 -24.44 3.55 -21.16
N MET A 404 -25.78 3.56 -21.35
CA MET A 404 -26.55 2.39 -21.80
C MET A 404 -26.69 2.29 -23.30
N GLY A 405 -25.97 3.11 -24.07
CA GLY A 405 -25.96 3.06 -25.53
C GLY A 405 -27.22 3.61 -26.20
N ARG A 406 -28.10 4.30 -25.47
CA ARG A 406 -29.33 4.93 -26.01
C ARG A 406 -29.11 6.36 -26.52
N LEU A 407 -27.94 6.92 -26.29
CA LEU A 407 -27.39 8.13 -26.89
C LEU A 407 -26.02 7.83 -27.49
N PRO A 408 -25.64 8.48 -28.62
CA PRO A 408 -24.36 8.25 -29.25
C PRO A 408 -23.20 8.65 -28.34
N ALA A 409 -22.07 7.93 -28.48
CA ALA A 409 -20.83 8.17 -27.68
C ALA A 409 -20.23 9.56 -27.97
N GLN A 410 -20.35 10.04 -29.22
CA GLN A 410 -19.84 11.35 -29.62
C GLN A 410 -20.99 12.38 -29.68
N ASN A 411 -20.71 13.63 -29.32
CA ASN A 411 -21.68 14.74 -29.19
C ASN A 411 -22.27 15.23 -30.53
N HIS A 412 -22.37 14.36 -31.53
CA HIS A 412 -22.72 14.77 -32.90
C HIS A 412 -24.23 14.96 -33.16
N ASP A 413 -25.09 14.41 -32.27
CA ASP A 413 -26.55 14.54 -32.46
C ASP A 413 -27.17 15.37 -31.34
N GLN A 414 -26.99 16.69 -31.46
CA GLN A 414 -27.55 17.68 -30.52
C GLN A 414 -29.08 17.65 -30.50
N GLU A 415 -29.72 17.28 -31.61
CA GLU A 415 -31.18 17.22 -31.70
C GLU A 415 -31.75 16.02 -30.94
N LEU A 416 -31.08 14.85 -31.03
CA LEU A 416 -31.47 13.66 -30.26
C LEU A 416 -31.30 13.90 -28.76
N ILE A 417 -30.18 14.52 -28.35
CA ILE A 417 -29.92 14.87 -26.94
C ILE A 417 -31.01 15.81 -26.42
N ARG A 418 -31.36 16.87 -27.18
CA ARG A 418 -32.42 17.82 -26.85
C ARG A 418 -33.79 17.15 -26.75
N THR A 419 -34.12 16.27 -27.70
CA THR A 419 -35.40 15.52 -27.72
C THR A 419 -35.52 14.61 -26.49
N LYS A 420 -34.49 13.86 -26.15
CA LYS A 420 -34.44 13.01 -24.97
C LYS A 420 -34.59 13.83 -23.68
N ALA A 421 -33.87 14.94 -23.56
CA ALA A 421 -33.93 15.83 -22.42
C ALA A 421 -35.32 16.46 -22.25
N ALA A 422 -35.93 16.94 -23.32
CA ALA A 422 -37.28 17.50 -23.29
C ALA A 422 -38.33 16.44 -22.91
N GLY A 423 -38.23 15.23 -23.46
CA GLY A 423 -39.13 14.12 -23.12
C GLY A 423 -39.06 13.74 -21.62
N TRP A 424 -37.84 13.70 -21.04
CA TRP A 424 -37.67 13.45 -19.62
C TRP A 424 -38.29 14.54 -18.73
N LEU A 425 -38.12 15.82 -19.10
CA LEU A 425 -38.74 16.96 -18.41
C LEU A 425 -40.26 16.89 -18.45
N GLN A 426 -40.85 16.54 -19.61
CA GLN A 426 -42.31 16.39 -19.77
C GLN A 426 -42.87 15.24 -18.92
N ALA A 427 -42.16 14.08 -18.86
CA ALA A 427 -42.55 12.96 -18.03
C ALA A 427 -42.56 13.34 -16.54
N ARG A 428 -41.54 14.04 -16.10
CA ARG A 428 -41.40 14.50 -14.71
C ARG A 428 -42.47 15.51 -14.31
N ALA A 429 -42.86 16.39 -15.26
CA ALA A 429 -43.97 17.33 -15.06
C ALA A 429 -45.34 16.65 -14.89
N ARG A 430 -45.55 15.49 -15.57
CA ARG A 430 -46.80 14.71 -15.44
C ARG A 430 -46.87 13.92 -14.13
N GLU A 431 -45.73 13.53 -13.51
CA GLU A 431 -45.65 12.76 -12.27
C GLU A 431 -45.91 13.61 -11.01
N GLY A 432 -46.29 14.89 -11.10
CA GLY A 432 -46.75 15.72 -10.00
C GLY A 432 -45.65 16.50 -9.26
N GLY A 433 -44.53 16.71 -9.89
CA GLY A 433 -43.54 17.68 -9.41
C GLY A 433 -43.84 19.06 -9.98
N VAL A 434 -44.20 20.04 -9.14
CA VAL A 434 -44.37 21.46 -9.46
C VAL A 434 -43.29 21.95 -10.45
N ILE A 435 -43.59 21.96 -11.73
CA ILE A 435 -42.82 22.68 -12.75
C ILE A 435 -43.73 23.76 -13.34
N ASN A 436 -43.85 24.88 -12.63
CA ASN A 436 -44.50 26.09 -13.11
C ASN A 436 -43.56 26.94 -13.98
N TYR A 437 -42.73 26.35 -14.84
CA TYR A 437 -41.74 27.09 -15.65
C TYR A 437 -41.65 26.59 -17.12
N LEU A 438 -42.73 26.04 -17.68
CA LEU A 438 -42.81 25.79 -19.12
C LEU A 438 -44.23 26.05 -19.63
N LEU A 439 -44.61 27.29 -19.72
CA LEU A 439 -45.61 27.85 -20.68
C LEU A 439 -45.10 29.17 -21.22
#